data_5ea7b89df02fb4473da9ef6a7ad26b7a
#
_entry.id   5ea7b89df02fb4473da9ef6a7ad26b7a
#
_cell.length_a   1.000
_cell.length_b   1.000
_cell.length_c   1.000
_cell.angle_alpha   90.00
_cell.angle_beta   90.00
_cell.angle_gamma   90.00
#
_symmetry.space_group_name_H-M   'P 1'
#
loop_
_entity.id
_entity.type
_entity.pdbx_description
1 polymer ?
#
loop_
_entity_poly.entity_id
_entity_poly.type
_entity_poly.pdbx_seq_one_letter_code
_entity_poly.pdbx_strand_id
1 'polypeptide(L)'
;MNPTKDLEPRSILIVKLSAIGDVIQTLPMAEALRKQYPQARIDWVVEEDSSDILVGHPALNRVIISRRKSWQKLLFQGEKFRGTLREIGRFIHELRGQDYDWVIDNHGVFKSGLLVFLSRGRRKIGFKASAGIADEGNYLFTNERYRPLSIEKHALERYLDLVYQIGVQASPASLEFLVPPESRKKAEDLLRENGFISRPLVVLHPMAKWETKQWPLEKFARLISGLTQRGASVVVTGGRQDEESVREILGQVNSSSKVLNLAGKTGLRDLAGIFSLCDLVLTPDTGPMHLAAAVKAPLIALFGPTAPWRTGPFGNNHVILRKPLGCSPCFKKVCGTKECMNSISVEEVLAEAEKSLQYREIT
;
A
#
# COMPACT_ATOMS: atom_id res chain seq x y z
N MET A 1 9.00 -15.30 -36.38
CA MET A 1 7.86 -14.48 -35.95
C MET A 1 6.89 -15.41 -35.21
N ASN A 2 6.53 -15.13 -33.98
CA ASN A 2 5.65 -15.98 -33.19
C ASN A 2 4.21 -15.46 -33.42
N PRO A 3 3.31 -16.16 -34.12
CA PRO A 3 2.01 -15.64 -34.55
C PRO A 3 1.03 -15.28 -33.44
N THR A 4 1.42 -15.47 -32.18
CA THR A 4 0.58 -15.16 -31.00
C THR A 4 0.88 -13.79 -30.37
N LYS A 5 1.88 -13.02 -30.87
CA LYS A 5 2.25 -11.69 -30.32
C LYS A 5 1.31 -10.55 -30.79
N ASP A 6 0.57 -10.75 -31.87
CA ASP A 6 -0.16 -9.67 -32.54
C ASP A 6 -1.65 -9.59 -32.23
N LEU A 7 -2.18 -10.47 -31.39
CA LEU A 7 -3.59 -10.40 -30.99
C LEU A 7 -3.74 -9.60 -29.69
N GLU A 8 -4.54 -8.55 -29.75
CA GLU A 8 -4.96 -7.80 -28.56
C GLU A 8 -5.59 -8.73 -27.53
N PRO A 9 -5.20 -8.63 -26.25
CA PRO A 9 -5.76 -9.50 -25.22
C PRO A 9 -7.23 -9.16 -24.97
N ARG A 10 -8.08 -10.15 -24.93
CA ARG A 10 -9.49 -10.04 -24.51
C ARG A 10 -9.67 -10.30 -23.02
N SER A 11 -8.69 -10.96 -22.39
CA SER A 11 -8.73 -11.34 -20.98
C SER A 11 -7.34 -11.30 -20.36
N ILE A 12 -7.22 -10.56 -19.25
CA ILE A 12 -5.95 -10.30 -18.55
C ILE A 12 -6.14 -10.63 -17.08
N LEU A 13 -5.20 -11.38 -16.49
CA LEU A 13 -5.09 -11.57 -15.05
C LEU A 13 -3.84 -10.87 -14.53
N ILE A 14 -4.01 -9.94 -13.58
CA ILE A 14 -2.90 -9.32 -12.84
C ILE A 14 -2.67 -10.13 -11.56
N VAL A 15 -1.43 -10.55 -11.32
CA VAL A 15 -1.02 -11.25 -10.10
C VAL A 15 -0.14 -10.31 -9.28
N LYS A 16 -0.73 -9.64 -8.27
CA LYS A 16 -0.03 -8.82 -7.28
C LYS A 16 -0.72 -8.97 -5.94
N LEU A 17 -0.11 -9.71 -5.02
CA LEU A 17 -0.79 -10.24 -3.83
C LEU A 17 -0.70 -9.28 -2.64
N SER A 18 0.46 -8.66 -2.45
CA SER A 18 0.83 -7.84 -1.27
C SER A 18 2.16 -7.10 -1.54
N ALA A 19 2.67 -6.16 -0.73
CA ALA A 19 1.96 -5.57 0.40
C ALA A 19 1.01 -4.46 -0.07
N ILE A 20 0.28 -3.82 0.87
CA ILE A 20 -0.66 -2.73 0.56
C ILE A 20 -0.03 -1.66 -0.35
N GLY A 21 1.17 -1.17 0.01
CA GLY A 21 1.88 -0.17 -0.78
C GLY A 21 2.24 -0.65 -2.19
N ASP A 22 2.66 -1.93 -2.34
CA ASP A 22 2.97 -2.51 -3.64
C ASP A 22 1.73 -2.66 -4.52
N VAL A 23 0.58 -3.00 -3.92
CA VAL A 23 -0.71 -3.09 -4.63
C VAL A 23 -1.11 -1.71 -5.14
N ILE A 24 -1.03 -0.67 -4.28
CA ILE A 24 -1.30 0.73 -4.66
C ILE A 24 -0.39 1.17 -5.80
N GLN A 25 0.91 0.94 -5.69
CA GLN A 25 1.88 1.32 -6.73
C GLN A 25 1.74 0.51 -8.03
N THR A 26 0.93 -0.54 -8.03
CA THR A 26 0.62 -1.32 -9.25
C THR A 26 -0.68 -0.85 -9.93
N LEU A 27 -1.50 0.01 -9.30
CA LEU A 27 -2.73 0.53 -9.90
C LEU A 27 -2.53 1.16 -11.29
N PRO A 28 -1.47 1.99 -11.53
CA PRO A 28 -1.23 2.56 -12.86
C PRO A 28 -1.06 1.53 -13.97
N MET A 29 -0.62 0.31 -13.64
CA MET A 29 -0.59 -0.80 -14.59
C MET A 29 -2.01 -1.19 -15.03
N ALA A 30 -2.93 -1.37 -14.08
CA ALA A 30 -4.31 -1.74 -14.40
C ALA A 30 -5.01 -0.65 -15.23
N GLU A 31 -4.77 0.61 -14.89
CA GLU A 31 -5.31 1.76 -15.62
C GLU A 31 -4.75 1.84 -17.05
N ALA A 32 -3.45 1.64 -17.22
CA ALA A 32 -2.82 1.60 -18.54
C ALA A 32 -3.35 0.46 -19.41
N LEU A 33 -3.52 -0.73 -18.82
CA LEU A 33 -4.13 -1.88 -19.50
C LEU A 33 -5.58 -1.59 -19.91
N ARG A 34 -6.38 -0.99 -19.01
CA ARG A 34 -7.76 -0.59 -19.33
C ARG A 34 -7.83 0.46 -20.41
N LYS A 35 -6.94 1.46 -20.36
CA LYS A 35 -6.88 2.53 -21.38
C LYS A 35 -6.52 1.98 -22.74
N GLN A 36 -5.53 1.08 -22.83
CA GLN A 36 -5.06 0.51 -24.09
C GLN A 36 -6.00 -0.58 -24.63
N TYR A 37 -6.64 -1.35 -23.75
CA TYR A 37 -7.57 -2.43 -24.08
C TYR A 37 -8.93 -2.23 -23.39
N PRO A 38 -9.75 -1.27 -23.87
CA PRO A 38 -11.00 -0.86 -23.18
C PRO A 38 -12.02 -2.00 -23.05
N GLN A 39 -12.00 -2.95 -23.99
CA GLN A 39 -12.94 -4.07 -24.01
C GLN A 39 -12.38 -5.35 -23.34
N ALA A 40 -11.11 -5.35 -22.92
CA ALA A 40 -10.54 -6.51 -22.28
C ALA A 40 -11.15 -6.73 -20.88
N ARG A 41 -11.39 -7.97 -20.53
CA ARG A 41 -11.67 -8.36 -19.16
C ARG A 41 -10.35 -8.30 -18.38
N ILE A 42 -10.28 -7.47 -17.32
CA ILE A 42 -9.12 -7.36 -16.44
C ILE A 42 -9.51 -7.82 -15.05
N ASP A 43 -8.97 -8.95 -14.64
CA ASP A 43 -9.13 -9.51 -13.31
C ASP A 43 -7.82 -9.35 -12.51
N TRP A 44 -7.91 -9.25 -11.18
CA TRP A 44 -6.74 -9.11 -10.32
C TRP A 44 -6.82 -10.08 -9.13
N VAL A 45 -5.78 -10.88 -8.91
CA VAL A 45 -5.66 -11.73 -7.73
C VAL A 45 -4.80 -11.07 -6.67
N VAL A 46 -5.33 -10.96 -5.44
CA VAL A 46 -4.75 -10.20 -4.32
C VAL A 46 -4.97 -10.94 -2.99
N GLU A 47 -4.09 -10.72 -1.99
CA GLU A 47 -4.34 -11.16 -0.61
C GLU A 47 -5.40 -10.27 0.07
N GLU A 48 -6.19 -10.87 0.99
CA GLU A 48 -7.31 -10.24 1.71
C GLU A 48 -6.95 -8.87 2.31
N ASP A 49 -5.78 -8.76 2.95
CA ASP A 49 -5.32 -7.51 3.61
C ASP A 49 -5.22 -6.29 2.67
N SER A 50 -5.12 -6.51 1.35
CA SER A 50 -4.96 -5.45 0.35
C SER A 50 -6.13 -5.35 -0.61
N SER A 51 -7.14 -6.23 -0.48
CA SER A 51 -8.24 -6.35 -1.44
C SER A 51 -9.17 -5.14 -1.45
N ASP A 52 -9.36 -4.51 -0.30
CA ASP A 52 -10.26 -3.36 -0.11
C ASP A 52 -9.95 -2.18 -1.06
N ILE A 53 -8.68 -1.99 -1.41
CA ILE A 53 -8.25 -0.95 -2.37
C ILE A 53 -8.73 -1.24 -3.80
N LEU A 54 -8.84 -2.53 -4.17
CA LEU A 54 -9.13 -2.95 -5.54
C LEU A 54 -10.62 -3.16 -5.82
N VAL A 55 -11.40 -3.48 -4.79
CA VAL A 55 -12.84 -3.75 -4.95
C VAL A 55 -13.55 -2.51 -5.48
N GLY A 56 -14.24 -2.65 -6.63
CA GLY A 56 -14.94 -1.55 -7.28
C GLY A 56 -14.02 -0.58 -8.07
N HIS A 57 -12.74 -0.91 -8.24
CA HIS A 57 -11.84 -0.08 -9.05
C HIS A 57 -12.25 -0.11 -10.53
N PRO A 58 -12.42 1.06 -11.21
CA PRO A 58 -13.01 1.14 -12.55
C PRO A 58 -12.19 0.43 -13.64
N ALA A 59 -10.89 0.25 -13.44
CA ALA A 59 -10.05 -0.48 -14.37
C ALA A 59 -10.26 -2.01 -14.32
N LEU A 60 -10.90 -2.54 -13.26
CA LEU A 60 -11.01 -3.98 -13.00
C LEU A 60 -12.43 -4.49 -13.23
N ASN A 61 -12.54 -5.70 -13.77
CA ASN A 61 -13.80 -6.43 -13.87
C ASN A 61 -14.05 -7.29 -12.65
N ARG A 62 -12.99 -7.89 -12.08
CA ARG A 62 -13.10 -8.75 -10.91
C ARG A 62 -11.84 -8.73 -10.06
N VAL A 63 -12.03 -8.80 -8.75
CA VAL A 63 -10.96 -9.00 -7.76
C VAL A 63 -11.11 -10.39 -7.15
N ILE A 64 -10.07 -11.22 -7.32
CA ILE A 64 -10.02 -12.58 -6.79
C ILE A 64 -9.23 -12.55 -5.49
N ILE A 65 -9.89 -12.82 -4.36
CA ILE A 65 -9.31 -12.64 -3.03
C ILE A 65 -8.71 -13.94 -2.51
N SER A 66 -7.40 -13.96 -2.28
CA SER A 66 -6.70 -15.05 -1.64
C SER A 66 -6.66 -14.85 -0.12
N ARG A 67 -7.27 -15.76 0.62
CA ARG A 67 -7.24 -15.81 2.10
C ARG A 67 -6.14 -16.72 2.63
N ARG A 68 -5.04 -16.82 1.91
CA ARG A 68 -3.95 -17.76 2.21
C ARG A 68 -3.48 -17.71 3.67
N LYS A 69 -3.32 -16.52 4.25
CA LYS A 69 -2.88 -16.37 5.65
C LYS A 69 -3.90 -16.95 6.64
N SER A 70 -5.17 -16.66 6.42
CA SER A 70 -6.28 -17.18 7.22
C SER A 70 -6.38 -18.70 7.08
N TRP A 71 -6.27 -19.23 5.87
CA TRP A 71 -6.27 -20.69 5.64
C TRP A 71 -5.09 -21.39 6.31
N GLN A 72 -3.88 -20.83 6.20
CA GLN A 72 -2.71 -21.39 6.88
C GLN A 72 -2.92 -21.45 8.38
N LYS A 73 -3.40 -20.37 9.00
CA LYS A 73 -3.67 -20.31 10.44
C LYS A 73 -4.68 -21.39 10.86
N LEU A 74 -5.82 -21.49 10.14
CA LEU A 74 -6.87 -22.47 10.45
C LEU A 74 -6.40 -23.93 10.28
N LEU A 75 -5.60 -24.21 9.25
CA LEU A 75 -5.03 -25.54 9.01
C LEU A 75 -4.02 -25.93 10.09
N PHE A 76 -3.15 -25.00 10.53
CA PHE A 76 -2.20 -25.25 11.63
C PHE A 76 -2.88 -25.45 12.98
N GLN A 77 -4.00 -24.77 13.23
CA GLN A 77 -4.76 -24.90 14.47
C GLN A 77 -5.66 -26.15 14.50
N GLY A 78 -5.75 -26.91 13.40
CA GLY A 78 -6.63 -28.07 13.25
C GLY A 78 -8.13 -27.72 13.24
N GLU A 79 -8.46 -26.44 13.23
CA GLU A 79 -9.84 -25.96 13.25
C GLU A 79 -10.44 -25.92 11.84
N LYS A 80 -11.71 -26.31 11.73
CA LYS A 80 -12.51 -26.19 10.47
C LYS A 80 -11.83 -26.74 9.20
N PHE A 81 -11.00 -27.77 9.33
CA PHE A 81 -10.19 -28.33 8.25
C PHE A 81 -10.97 -28.54 6.94
N ARG A 82 -12.14 -29.24 7.00
CA ARG A 82 -12.98 -29.47 5.81
C ARG A 82 -13.56 -28.18 5.22
N GLY A 83 -13.89 -27.21 6.07
CA GLY A 83 -14.36 -25.88 5.64
C GLY A 83 -13.28 -25.11 4.89
N THR A 84 -12.08 -25.10 5.45
CA THR A 84 -10.91 -24.43 4.85
C THR A 84 -10.53 -25.04 3.51
N LEU A 85 -10.52 -26.38 3.37
CA LEU A 85 -10.27 -27.04 2.09
C LEU A 85 -11.34 -26.70 1.04
N ARG A 86 -12.60 -26.59 1.44
CA ARG A 86 -13.68 -26.17 0.53
C ARG A 86 -13.51 -24.73 0.07
N GLU A 87 -13.06 -23.82 0.94
CA GLU A 87 -12.76 -22.44 0.58
C GLU A 87 -11.58 -22.35 -0.39
N ILE A 88 -10.51 -23.10 -0.13
CA ILE A 88 -9.36 -23.19 -1.05
C ILE A 88 -9.81 -23.74 -2.40
N GLY A 89 -10.65 -24.79 -2.41
CA GLY A 89 -11.21 -25.36 -3.65
C GLY A 89 -12.04 -24.34 -4.43
N ARG A 90 -12.88 -23.54 -3.76
CA ARG A 90 -13.64 -22.44 -4.39
C ARG A 90 -12.73 -21.38 -4.97
N PHE A 91 -11.70 -20.95 -4.23
CA PHE A 91 -10.72 -19.99 -4.73
C PHE A 91 -9.98 -20.49 -5.98
N ILE A 92 -9.53 -21.76 -5.98
CA ILE A 92 -8.88 -22.36 -7.15
C ILE A 92 -9.86 -22.45 -8.32
N HIS A 93 -11.11 -22.84 -8.07
CA HIS A 93 -12.15 -22.87 -9.09
C HIS A 93 -12.39 -21.47 -9.68
N GLU A 94 -12.47 -20.45 -8.84
CA GLU A 94 -12.62 -19.06 -9.26
C GLU A 94 -11.43 -18.56 -10.09
N LEU A 95 -10.20 -18.86 -9.67
CA LEU A 95 -8.97 -18.51 -10.38
C LEU A 95 -8.90 -19.20 -11.77
N ARG A 96 -9.44 -20.40 -11.89
CA ARG A 96 -9.48 -21.21 -13.13
C ARG A 96 -10.76 -21.03 -13.95
N GLY A 97 -11.71 -20.26 -13.46
CA GLY A 97 -13.01 -20.06 -14.10
C GLY A 97 -12.96 -19.26 -15.40
N GLN A 98 -11.79 -18.72 -15.75
CA GLN A 98 -11.57 -17.96 -16.97
C GLN A 98 -10.27 -18.42 -17.64
N ASP A 99 -10.29 -18.52 -18.98
CA ASP A 99 -9.09 -18.67 -19.78
C ASP A 99 -8.55 -17.26 -20.13
N TYR A 100 -7.34 -16.94 -19.64
CA TYR A 100 -6.72 -15.63 -19.83
C TYR A 100 -5.78 -15.64 -21.04
N ASP A 101 -5.86 -14.61 -21.88
CA ASP A 101 -4.87 -14.39 -22.91
C ASP A 101 -3.52 -14.03 -22.28
N TRP A 102 -3.54 -13.13 -21.26
CA TRP A 102 -2.37 -12.73 -20.51
C TRP A 102 -2.55 -12.97 -19.02
N VAL A 103 -1.52 -13.54 -18.39
CA VAL A 103 -1.35 -13.61 -16.93
C VAL A 103 -0.06 -12.88 -16.59
N ILE A 104 -0.15 -11.77 -15.88
CA ILE A 104 0.99 -10.88 -15.60
C ILE A 104 1.40 -11.06 -14.13
N ASP A 105 2.53 -11.73 -13.88
CA ASP A 105 3.11 -11.85 -12.53
C ASP A 105 3.98 -10.62 -12.23
N ASN A 106 3.36 -9.62 -11.63
CA ASN A 106 4.04 -8.41 -11.17
C ASN A 106 4.41 -8.47 -9.67
N HIS A 107 4.27 -9.64 -9.05
CA HIS A 107 4.66 -9.86 -7.66
C HIS A 107 6.08 -10.46 -7.53
N GLY A 108 6.40 -11.43 -8.38
CA GLY A 108 7.76 -11.91 -8.55
C GLY A 108 8.28 -12.83 -7.44
N VAL A 109 7.43 -13.53 -6.69
CA VAL A 109 7.80 -14.46 -5.62
C VAL A 109 7.20 -15.84 -5.84
N PHE A 110 7.71 -16.87 -5.17
CA PHE A 110 7.24 -18.26 -5.36
C PHE A 110 5.72 -18.42 -5.21
N LYS A 111 5.11 -17.78 -4.20
CA LYS A 111 3.67 -17.86 -3.97
C LYS A 111 2.83 -17.28 -5.11
N SER A 112 3.31 -16.24 -5.80
CA SER A 112 2.63 -15.71 -6.99
C SER A 112 2.82 -16.62 -8.19
N GLY A 113 4.01 -17.17 -8.36
CA GLY A 113 4.29 -18.16 -9.39
C GLY A 113 3.35 -19.37 -9.32
N LEU A 114 3.06 -19.86 -8.11
CA LEU A 114 2.09 -20.94 -7.92
C LEU A 114 0.69 -20.56 -8.41
N LEU A 115 0.24 -19.33 -8.19
CA LEU A 115 -1.06 -18.87 -8.70
C LEU A 115 -1.04 -18.70 -10.23
N VAL A 116 0.09 -18.24 -10.78
CA VAL A 116 0.31 -18.22 -12.24
C VAL A 116 0.25 -19.62 -12.83
N PHE A 117 0.83 -20.62 -12.15
CA PHE A 117 0.74 -22.02 -12.57
C PHE A 117 -0.69 -22.54 -12.55
N LEU A 118 -1.41 -22.29 -11.46
CA LEU A 118 -2.79 -22.73 -11.29
C LEU A 118 -3.79 -22.04 -12.22
N SER A 119 -3.49 -20.81 -12.65
CA SER A 119 -4.34 -20.06 -13.58
C SER A 119 -4.25 -20.63 -14.99
N ARG A 120 -5.32 -20.43 -15.79
CA ARG A 120 -5.36 -20.79 -17.20
C ARG A 120 -4.94 -19.58 -18.03
N GLY A 121 -3.67 -19.52 -18.42
CA GLY A 121 -3.12 -18.40 -19.20
C GLY A 121 -2.31 -18.87 -20.39
N ARG A 122 -2.52 -18.25 -21.56
CA ARG A 122 -1.74 -18.51 -22.77
C ARG A 122 -0.35 -17.88 -22.68
N ARG A 123 -0.26 -16.58 -22.42
CA ARG A 123 0.99 -15.86 -22.14
C ARG A 123 1.08 -15.63 -20.64
N LYS A 124 2.04 -16.28 -19.99
CA LYS A 124 2.34 -16.12 -18.56
C LYS A 124 3.60 -15.28 -18.45
N ILE A 125 3.38 -13.99 -18.23
CA ILE A 125 4.37 -12.92 -18.35
C ILE A 125 4.94 -12.62 -16.96
N GLY A 126 6.26 -12.49 -16.86
CA GLY A 126 6.92 -12.14 -15.60
C GLY A 126 8.35 -11.68 -15.81
N PHE A 127 9.06 -11.44 -14.72
CA PHE A 127 10.47 -11.07 -14.77
C PHE A 127 11.38 -12.30 -14.83
N LYS A 128 12.54 -12.15 -15.48
CA LYS A 128 13.69 -13.05 -15.31
C LYS A 128 14.23 -12.91 -13.90
N ALA A 129 14.78 -14.00 -13.37
CA ALA A 129 15.50 -13.97 -12.10
C ALA A 129 16.61 -12.90 -12.12
N SER A 130 16.61 -12.07 -11.10
CA SER A 130 17.62 -11.03 -10.87
C SER A 130 17.71 -10.78 -9.36
N ALA A 131 18.87 -10.39 -8.86
CA ALA A 131 19.09 -10.16 -7.43
C ALA A 131 18.05 -9.19 -6.84
N GLY A 132 17.27 -9.66 -5.88
CA GLY A 132 16.21 -8.93 -5.21
C GLY A 132 14.93 -8.71 -6.05
N ILE A 133 14.85 -9.30 -7.26
CA ILE A 133 13.66 -9.26 -8.11
C ILE A 133 13.47 -10.64 -8.74
N ALA A 134 12.32 -11.27 -8.50
CA ALA A 134 11.99 -12.60 -9.04
C ALA A 134 13.05 -13.67 -8.72
N ASP A 135 13.67 -13.60 -7.56
CA ASP A 135 14.74 -14.52 -7.11
C ASP A 135 14.21 -15.73 -6.33
N GLU A 136 12.92 -15.78 -6.00
CA GLU A 136 12.28 -16.89 -5.29
C GLU A 136 11.77 -18.02 -6.22
N GLY A 137 12.18 -18.08 -7.49
CA GLY A 137 11.82 -19.15 -8.42
C GLY A 137 10.45 -19.02 -9.11
N ASN A 138 9.72 -17.91 -8.96
CA ASN A 138 8.45 -17.66 -9.65
C ASN A 138 8.57 -17.71 -11.17
N TYR A 139 9.74 -17.37 -11.71
CA TYR A 139 10.03 -17.41 -13.14
C TYR A 139 9.86 -18.81 -13.76
N LEU A 140 9.91 -19.87 -12.97
CA LEU A 140 9.66 -21.24 -13.44
C LEU A 140 8.23 -21.44 -13.93
N PHE A 141 7.28 -20.63 -13.47
CA PHE A 141 5.87 -20.71 -13.79
C PHE A 141 5.42 -19.74 -14.90
N THR A 142 6.35 -18.93 -15.43
CA THR A 142 6.11 -18.01 -16.55
C THR A 142 6.73 -18.58 -17.84
N ASN A 143 6.04 -18.37 -18.97
CA ASN A 143 6.53 -18.78 -20.29
C ASN A 143 7.09 -17.62 -21.13
N GLU A 144 6.89 -16.37 -20.64
CA GLU A 144 7.43 -15.16 -21.24
C GLU A 144 8.08 -14.31 -20.14
N ARG A 145 9.36 -13.96 -20.30
CA ARG A 145 10.17 -13.37 -19.22
C ARG A 145 10.96 -12.18 -19.72
N TYR A 146 10.85 -11.08 -19.01
CA TYR A 146 11.52 -9.83 -19.29
C TYR A 146 12.60 -9.50 -18.25
N ARG A 147 13.63 -8.77 -18.68
CA ARG A 147 14.68 -8.34 -17.76
C ARG A 147 14.15 -7.18 -16.90
N PRO A 148 14.20 -7.28 -15.55
CA PRO A 148 13.73 -6.20 -14.70
C PRO A 148 14.68 -5.00 -14.75
N LEU A 149 14.15 -3.80 -14.49
CA LEU A 149 14.96 -2.63 -14.17
C LEU A 149 15.78 -2.85 -12.90
N SER A 150 16.81 -2.01 -12.72
CA SER A 150 17.60 -2.03 -11.48
C SER A 150 16.72 -1.90 -10.23
N ILE A 151 17.07 -2.63 -9.18
CA ILE A 151 16.40 -2.55 -7.88
C ILE A 151 16.49 -1.14 -7.25
N GLU A 152 17.46 -0.33 -7.69
CA GLU A 152 17.61 1.07 -7.23
C GLU A 152 16.58 2.02 -7.83
N LYS A 153 15.87 1.61 -8.88
CA LYS A 153 14.73 2.36 -9.41
C LYS A 153 13.53 2.30 -8.47
N HIS A 154 12.70 3.32 -8.49
CA HIS A 154 11.48 3.36 -7.69
C HIS A 154 10.58 2.14 -7.98
N ALA A 155 9.93 1.59 -6.95
CA ALA A 155 9.11 0.38 -7.07
C ALA A 155 8.01 0.53 -8.13
N LEU A 156 7.34 1.68 -8.19
CA LEU A 156 6.31 1.98 -9.18
C LEU A 156 6.86 1.89 -10.62
N GLU A 157 8.04 2.47 -10.90
CA GLU A 157 8.68 2.39 -12.22
C GLU A 157 8.97 0.93 -12.58
N ARG A 158 9.47 0.14 -11.62
CA ARG A 158 9.76 -1.28 -11.82
C ARG A 158 8.48 -2.10 -12.10
N TYR A 159 7.36 -1.75 -11.46
CA TYR A 159 6.09 -2.43 -11.72
C TYR A 159 5.52 -2.09 -13.10
N LEU A 160 5.70 -0.86 -13.55
CA LEU A 160 5.29 -0.45 -14.90
C LEU A 160 6.22 -0.98 -16.01
N ASP A 161 7.49 -1.22 -15.70
CA ASP A 161 8.47 -1.70 -16.67
C ASP A 161 8.02 -3.00 -17.36
N LEU A 162 7.40 -3.91 -16.62
CA LEU A 162 6.92 -5.17 -17.17
C LEU A 162 5.88 -4.97 -18.29
N VAL A 163 4.96 -4.02 -18.11
CA VAL A 163 3.95 -3.73 -19.13
C VAL A 163 4.50 -2.88 -20.28
N TYR A 164 5.48 -2.03 -20.02
CA TYR A 164 6.22 -1.35 -21.10
C TYR A 164 6.88 -2.34 -22.06
N GLN A 165 7.54 -3.34 -21.52
CA GLN A 165 8.26 -4.34 -22.31
C GLN A 165 7.32 -5.20 -23.19
N ILE A 166 6.03 -5.26 -22.86
CA ILE A 166 5.01 -5.93 -23.69
C ILE A 166 4.21 -4.96 -24.58
N GLY A 167 4.63 -3.70 -24.66
CA GLY A 167 4.06 -2.69 -25.57
C GLY A 167 2.89 -1.89 -24.99
N VAL A 168 2.64 -1.95 -23.68
CA VAL A 168 1.58 -1.14 -23.02
C VAL A 168 2.15 0.21 -22.61
N GLN A 169 1.53 1.29 -23.05
CA GLN A 169 1.90 2.64 -22.66
C GLN A 169 1.31 2.97 -21.29
N ALA A 170 2.18 3.14 -20.29
CA ALA A 170 1.79 3.48 -18.92
C ALA A 170 2.55 4.73 -18.46
N SER A 171 2.09 5.41 -17.41
CA SER A 171 2.78 6.55 -16.83
C SER A 171 2.81 6.45 -15.30
N PRO A 172 3.96 6.61 -14.68
CA PRO A 172 4.04 6.74 -13.22
C PRO A 172 3.19 7.90 -12.68
N ALA A 173 3.05 8.97 -13.45
CA ALA A 173 2.26 10.15 -13.08
C ALA A 173 0.75 9.87 -13.00
N SER A 174 0.27 8.73 -13.51
CA SER A 174 -1.13 8.31 -13.39
C SER A 174 -1.48 7.71 -12.03
N LEU A 175 -0.52 7.58 -11.10
CA LEU A 175 -0.84 7.07 -9.76
C LEU A 175 -1.79 8.02 -9.06
N GLU A 176 -3.04 7.66 -9.08
CA GLU A 176 -4.11 8.31 -8.35
C GLU A 176 -5.10 7.26 -7.85
N PHE A 177 -5.41 7.29 -6.56
CA PHE A 177 -6.49 6.48 -6.01
C PHE A 177 -7.74 7.34 -5.94
N LEU A 178 -8.69 7.03 -6.82
CA LEU A 178 -9.98 7.69 -6.81
C LEU A 178 -10.78 7.23 -5.58
N VAL A 179 -10.90 8.12 -4.61
CA VAL A 179 -11.68 7.85 -3.39
C VAL A 179 -13.15 7.69 -3.76
N PRO A 180 -13.78 6.54 -3.48
CA PRO A 180 -15.19 6.36 -3.76
C PRO A 180 -16.04 7.40 -3.02
N PRO A 181 -17.08 7.99 -3.67
CA PRO A 181 -17.93 9.01 -3.05
C PRO A 181 -18.54 8.56 -1.71
N GLU A 182 -18.92 7.30 -1.61
CA GLU A 182 -19.45 6.71 -0.37
C GLU A 182 -18.41 6.67 0.74
N SER A 183 -17.14 6.39 0.43
CA SER A 183 -16.04 6.37 1.41
C SER A 183 -15.72 7.78 1.89
N ARG A 184 -15.73 8.76 0.98
CA ARG A 184 -15.54 10.17 1.33
C ARG A 184 -16.66 10.66 2.22
N LYS A 185 -17.92 10.40 1.86
CA LYS A 185 -19.09 10.79 2.67
C LYS A 185 -19.04 10.14 4.06
N LYS A 186 -18.75 8.85 4.14
CA LYS A 186 -18.60 8.13 5.41
C LYS A 186 -17.52 8.77 6.29
N ALA A 187 -16.39 9.18 5.71
CA ALA A 187 -15.33 9.88 6.43
C ALA A 187 -15.79 11.25 6.93
N GLU A 188 -16.50 12.03 6.09
CA GLU A 188 -17.07 13.32 6.47
C GLU A 188 -18.07 13.20 7.62
N ASP A 189 -18.98 12.23 7.56
CA ASP A 189 -19.97 11.97 8.60
C ASP A 189 -19.28 11.53 9.90
N LEU A 190 -18.33 10.62 9.83
CA LEU A 190 -17.55 10.16 10.98
C LEU A 190 -16.81 11.31 11.69
N LEU A 191 -16.14 12.18 10.93
CA LEU A 191 -15.43 13.33 11.49
C LEU A 191 -16.42 14.34 12.11
N ARG A 192 -17.55 14.60 11.46
CA ARG A 192 -18.58 15.52 11.95
C ARG A 192 -19.22 15.03 13.24
N GLU A 193 -19.62 13.76 13.31
CA GLU A 193 -20.24 13.16 14.48
C GLU A 193 -19.34 13.19 15.72
N ASN A 194 -18.02 13.17 15.51
CA ASN A 194 -17.03 13.27 16.57
C ASN A 194 -16.53 14.70 16.85
N GLY A 195 -17.07 15.72 16.15
CA GLY A 195 -16.69 17.12 16.35
C GLY A 195 -15.36 17.53 15.68
N PHE A 196 -14.83 16.71 14.74
CA PHE A 196 -13.55 16.93 14.06
C PHE A 196 -13.72 17.66 12.72
N ILE A 197 -14.43 18.77 12.73
CA ILE A 197 -14.65 19.64 11.56
C ILE A 197 -13.69 20.84 11.51
N SER A 198 -13.02 21.13 12.63
CA SER A 198 -12.08 22.26 12.75
C SER A 198 -10.76 21.97 12.04
N ARG A 199 -10.20 23.01 11.43
CA ARG A 199 -8.89 22.97 10.77
C ARG A 199 -7.81 23.61 11.64
N PRO A 200 -6.54 23.22 11.47
CA PRO A 200 -6.08 22.14 10.58
C PRO A 200 -6.42 20.75 11.13
N LEU A 201 -6.73 19.81 10.22
CA LEU A 201 -6.96 18.40 10.51
C LEU A 201 -5.73 17.59 10.15
N VAL A 202 -5.07 17.02 11.15
CA VAL A 202 -3.86 16.20 10.98
C VAL A 202 -4.18 14.74 11.25
N VAL A 203 -3.80 13.85 10.34
CA VAL A 203 -3.97 12.41 10.51
C VAL A 203 -2.63 11.76 10.79
N LEU A 204 -2.51 11.06 11.93
CA LEU A 204 -1.37 10.25 12.27
C LEU A 204 -1.66 8.77 12.02
N HIS A 205 -0.76 8.09 11.30
CA HIS A 205 -0.73 6.64 11.23
C HIS A 205 0.59 6.14 11.83
N PRO A 206 0.67 5.92 13.16
CA PRO A 206 1.95 5.78 13.85
C PRO A 206 2.64 4.43 13.63
N MET A 207 1.90 3.38 13.24
CA MET A 207 2.41 2.02 13.28
C MET A 207 2.94 1.56 11.91
N ALA A 208 4.00 0.78 11.93
CA ALA A 208 4.58 0.11 10.79
C ALA A 208 4.81 -1.38 11.10
N LYS A 209 4.71 -2.24 10.06
CA LYS A 209 4.86 -3.69 10.22
C LYS A 209 6.25 -4.13 10.70
N TRP A 210 7.30 -3.40 10.32
CA TRP A 210 8.66 -3.69 10.77
C TRP A 210 8.97 -2.84 11.99
N GLU A 211 9.44 -3.49 13.04
CA GLU A 211 9.85 -2.81 14.28
C GLU A 211 10.89 -1.70 14.02
N THR A 212 11.80 -1.94 13.09
CA THR A 212 12.86 -0.99 12.72
C THR A 212 12.35 0.26 12.00
N LYS A 213 11.12 0.25 11.49
CA LYS A 213 10.47 1.42 10.87
C LYS A 213 9.62 2.22 11.85
N GLN A 214 9.39 1.68 13.05
CA GLN A 214 8.57 2.36 14.05
C GLN A 214 9.36 3.49 14.72
N TRP A 215 8.76 4.66 14.75
CA TRP A 215 9.22 5.77 15.56
C TRP A 215 8.79 5.54 17.00
N PRO A 216 9.57 5.97 18.02
CA PRO A 216 9.21 5.75 19.43
C PRO A 216 7.80 6.25 19.80
N LEU A 217 7.04 5.45 20.56
CA LEU A 217 5.65 5.76 20.90
C LEU A 217 5.51 7.06 21.70
N GLU A 218 6.43 7.30 22.63
CA GLU A 218 6.52 8.52 23.42
C GLU A 218 6.74 9.78 22.57
N LYS A 219 7.42 9.65 21.43
CA LYS A 219 7.60 10.76 20.48
C LYS A 219 6.32 11.07 19.71
N PHE A 220 5.53 10.05 19.36
CA PHE A 220 4.19 10.27 18.80
C PHE A 220 3.28 10.98 19.80
N ALA A 221 3.29 10.60 21.09
CA ALA A 221 2.50 11.26 22.11
C ALA A 221 2.89 12.75 22.29
N ARG A 222 4.19 13.05 22.31
CA ARG A 222 4.71 14.43 22.34
C ARG A 222 4.33 15.20 21.08
N LEU A 223 4.40 14.58 19.90
CA LEU A 223 3.99 15.18 18.62
C LEU A 223 2.49 15.55 18.66
N ILE A 224 1.63 14.63 19.08
CA ILE A 224 0.19 14.87 19.22
C ILE A 224 -0.07 16.04 20.16
N SER A 225 0.57 16.04 21.35
CA SER A 225 0.45 17.14 22.32
C SER A 225 0.89 18.46 21.73
N GLY A 226 2.01 18.48 21.01
CA GLY A 226 2.51 19.69 20.34
C GLY A 226 1.60 20.21 19.22
N LEU A 227 0.99 19.34 18.41
CA LEU A 227 0.01 19.69 17.37
C LEU A 227 -1.28 20.25 17.97
N THR A 228 -1.83 19.59 18.98
CA THR A 228 -3.08 20.03 19.63
C THR A 228 -2.95 21.35 20.38
N GLN A 229 -1.79 21.61 21.02
CA GLN A 229 -1.44 22.91 21.61
C GLN A 229 -1.41 24.03 20.58
N ARG A 230 -1.07 23.73 19.32
CA ARG A 230 -1.07 24.65 18.18
C ARG A 230 -2.43 24.75 17.48
N GLY A 231 -3.45 24.18 18.05
CA GLY A 231 -4.84 24.27 17.56
C GLY A 231 -5.28 23.19 16.61
N ALA A 232 -4.38 22.27 16.17
CA ALA A 232 -4.77 21.21 15.25
C ALA A 232 -5.73 20.18 15.89
N SER A 233 -6.66 19.69 15.08
CA SER A 233 -7.45 18.49 15.36
C SER A 233 -6.65 17.28 14.86
N VAL A 234 -6.45 16.28 15.72
CA VAL A 234 -5.61 15.11 15.41
C VAL A 234 -6.43 13.84 15.37
N VAL A 235 -6.36 13.11 14.25
CA VAL A 235 -6.94 11.77 14.10
C VAL A 235 -5.82 10.74 14.10
N VAL A 236 -5.89 9.76 15.01
CA VAL A 236 -4.92 8.67 15.06
C VAL A 236 -5.55 7.40 14.49
N THR A 237 -4.88 6.81 13.49
CA THR A 237 -5.34 5.63 12.77
C THR A 237 -4.38 4.45 12.97
N GLY A 238 -4.86 3.23 12.69
CA GLY A 238 -4.09 2.00 12.80
C GLY A 238 -4.96 0.80 12.46
N GLY A 239 -4.37 -0.37 12.20
CA GLY A 239 -5.09 -1.62 12.11
C GLY A 239 -5.57 -2.13 13.47
N ARG A 240 -6.33 -3.21 13.49
CA ARG A 240 -6.79 -3.85 14.77
C ARG A 240 -5.63 -4.28 15.66
N GLN A 241 -4.54 -4.76 15.05
CA GLN A 241 -3.33 -5.16 15.78
C GLN A 241 -2.59 -3.99 16.43
N ASP A 242 -2.90 -2.75 16.05
CA ASP A 242 -2.24 -1.53 16.50
C ASP A 242 -3.01 -0.84 17.64
N GLU A 243 -4.21 -1.32 18.00
CA GLU A 243 -5.10 -0.70 18.97
C GLU A 243 -4.45 -0.49 20.33
N GLU A 244 -3.67 -1.47 20.80
CA GLU A 244 -2.99 -1.40 22.10
C GLU A 244 -1.89 -0.34 22.09
N SER A 245 -1.02 -0.34 21.07
CA SER A 245 0.05 0.65 20.93
C SER A 245 -0.50 2.06 20.75
N VAL A 246 -1.59 2.22 19.99
CA VAL A 246 -2.26 3.52 19.87
C VAL A 246 -2.87 3.97 21.19
N ARG A 247 -3.44 3.07 21.98
CA ARG A 247 -3.95 3.38 23.32
C ARG A 247 -2.82 3.82 24.26
N GLU A 248 -1.66 3.17 24.18
CA GLU A 248 -0.46 3.55 24.94
C GLU A 248 0.03 4.95 24.56
N ILE A 249 0.09 5.27 23.25
CA ILE A 249 0.41 6.63 22.77
C ILE A 249 -0.55 7.65 23.37
N LEU A 250 -1.86 7.40 23.27
CA LEU A 250 -2.89 8.34 23.70
C LEU A 250 -2.95 8.50 25.22
N GLY A 251 -2.58 7.47 25.99
CA GLY A 251 -2.46 7.56 27.44
C GLY A 251 -1.36 8.52 27.93
N GLN A 252 -0.43 8.89 27.07
CA GLN A 252 0.65 9.85 27.35
C GLN A 252 0.37 11.27 26.82
N VAL A 253 -0.78 11.49 26.17
CA VAL A 253 -1.15 12.79 25.59
C VAL A 253 -1.76 13.70 26.67
N ASN A 254 -1.21 14.90 26.82
CA ASN A 254 -1.63 15.85 27.87
C ASN A 254 -2.99 16.52 27.63
N SER A 255 -3.57 16.43 26.44
CA SER A 255 -4.88 17.00 26.11
C SER A 255 -5.61 16.12 25.12
N SER A 256 -6.75 15.55 25.53
CA SER A 256 -7.51 14.59 24.74
C SER A 256 -8.66 15.19 23.92
N SER A 257 -9.05 16.47 24.18
CA SER A 257 -10.26 17.07 23.59
C SER A 257 -10.23 17.27 22.08
N LYS A 258 -9.02 17.25 21.46
CA LYS A 258 -8.81 17.41 20.02
C LYS A 258 -8.16 16.17 19.38
N VAL A 259 -8.31 14.99 19.99
CA VAL A 259 -7.72 13.75 19.49
C VAL A 259 -8.80 12.69 19.32
N LEU A 260 -8.94 12.17 18.09
CA LEU A 260 -9.87 11.10 17.75
C LEU A 260 -9.11 9.80 17.47
N ASN A 261 -9.44 8.74 18.21
CA ASN A 261 -8.87 7.41 18.01
C ASN A 261 -9.73 6.58 17.04
N LEU A 262 -9.18 6.29 15.86
CA LEU A 262 -9.78 5.44 14.84
C LEU A 262 -8.98 4.15 14.59
N ALA A 263 -8.01 3.79 15.45
CA ALA A 263 -7.31 2.51 15.34
C ALA A 263 -8.29 1.34 15.42
N GLY A 264 -8.17 0.38 14.51
CA GLY A 264 -9.07 -0.77 14.39
C GLY A 264 -10.47 -0.49 13.85
N LYS A 265 -10.82 0.77 13.58
CA LYS A 265 -12.19 1.19 13.21
C LYS A 265 -12.37 1.52 11.72
N THR A 266 -11.30 1.54 10.94
CA THR A 266 -11.32 1.92 9.51
C THR A 266 -10.72 0.83 8.64
N GLY A 267 -11.37 0.55 7.50
CA GLY A 267 -10.77 -0.16 6.36
C GLY A 267 -9.89 0.77 5.53
N LEU A 268 -9.23 0.23 4.51
CA LEU A 268 -8.33 1.04 3.66
C LEU A 268 -9.09 2.08 2.82
N ARG A 269 -10.31 1.77 2.38
CA ARG A 269 -11.16 2.74 1.65
C ARG A 269 -11.65 3.88 2.55
N ASP A 270 -12.04 3.56 3.80
CA ASP A 270 -12.41 4.57 4.78
C ASP A 270 -11.21 5.47 5.12
N LEU A 271 -10.03 4.85 5.27
CA LEU A 271 -8.77 5.57 5.49
C LEU A 271 -8.43 6.50 4.33
N ALA A 272 -8.63 6.06 3.08
CA ALA A 272 -8.48 6.91 1.89
C ALA A 272 -9.44 8.10 1.93
N GLY A 273 -10.70 7.89 2.35
CA GLY A 273 -11.67 8.96 2.57
C GLY A 273 -11.17 9.99 3.60
N ILE A 274 -10.67 9.53 4.74
CA ILE A 274 -10.12 10.41 5.79
C ILE A 274 -8.89 11.16 5.28
N PHE A 275 -7.97 10.50 4.58
CA PHE A 275 -6.77 11.13 4.01
C PHE A 275 -7.14 12.19 2.95
N SER A 276 -8.19 11.98 2.16
CA SER A 276 -8.64 12.97 1.17
C SER A 276 -9.24 14.25 1.80
N LEU A 277 -9.55 14.21 3.09
CA LEU A 277 -10.17 15.31 3.83
C LEU A 277 -9.21 16.05 4.75
N CYS A 278 -8.03 15.49 5.04
CA CYS A 278 -7.09 16.08 5.98
C CYS A 278 -6.18 17.14 5.34
N ASP A 279 -5.57 17.95 6.20
CA ASP A 279 -4.59 18.95 5.78
C ASP A 279 -3.17 18.39 5.79
N LEU A 280 -2.91 17.34 6.59
CA LEU A 280 -1.62 16.69 6.67
C LEU A 280 -1.75 15.24 7.15
N VAL A 281 -0.98 14.35 6.54
CA VAL A 281 -0.74 12.98 7.04
C VAL A 281 0.67 12.88 7.57
N LEU A 282 0.84 12.25 8.74
CA LEU A 282 2.13 11.93 9.36
C LEU A 282 2.22 10.42 9.58
N THR A 283 3.24 9.78 9.03
CA THR A 283 3.38 8.31 9.12
C THR A 283 4.82 7.85 8.89
N PRO A 284 5.27 6.73 9.47
CA PRO A 284 6.49 6.05 9.02
C PRO A 284 6.28 5.39 7.65
N ASP A 285 7.36 4.81 7.10
CA ASP A 285 7.33 4.02 5.86
C ASP A 285 6.43 2.77 6.00
N THR A 286 5.19 2.88 5.56
CA THR A 286 4.14 1.84 5.68
C THR A 286 3.16 1.88 4.51
N GLY A 287 2.26 0.88 4.40
CA GLY A 287 1.24 0.82 3.35
C GLY A 287 0.34 2.07 3.27
N PRO A 288 -0.21 2.55 4.37
CA PRO A 288 -0.97 3.80 4.45
C PRO A 288 -0.24 5.04 3.96
N MET A 289 1.09 5.13 4.05
CA MET A 289 1.88 6.19 3.43
C MET A 289 1.64 6.27 1.92
N HIS A 290 1.64 5.11 1.25
CA HIS A 290 1.39 5.05 -0.20
C HIS A 290 -0.05 5.40 -0.54
N LEU A 291 -1.00 5.05 0.34
CA LEU A 291 -2.40 5.43 0.17
C LEU A 291 -2.57 6.95 0.28
N ALA A 292 -1.94 7.59 1.28
CA ALA A 292 -1.94 9.04 1.44
C ALA A 292 -1.37 9.74 0.20
N ALA A 293 -0.24 9.24 -0.32
CA ALA A 293 0.35 9.75 -1.57
C ALA A 293 -0.57 9.57 -2.78
N ALA A 294 -1.24 8.41 -2.89
CA ALA A 294 -2.14 8.11 -4.02
C ALA A 294 -3.43 8.95 -4.01
N VAL A 295 -3.93 9.33 -2.85
CA VAL A 295 -5.05 10.29 -2.72
C VAL A 295 -4.59 11.76 -2.75
N LYS A 296 -3.30 12.00 -2.99
CA LYS A 296 -2.68 13.33 -3.07
C LYS A 296 -2.77 14.15 -1.77
N ALA A 297 -2.92 13.48 -0.62
CA ALA A 297 -2.87 14.17 0.67
C ALA A 297 -1.45 14.71 0.93
N PRO A 298 -1.29 15.91 1.52
CA PRO A 298 0.01 16.34 2.01
C PRO A 298 0.54 15.37 3.05
N LEU A 299 1.83 15.02 2.93
CA LEU A 299 2.37 13.89 3.67
C LEU A 299 3.77 14.20 4.21
N ILE A 300 4.00 13.94 5.49
CA ILE A 300 5.33 13.81 6.07
C ILE A 300 5.56 12.33 6.38
N ALA A 301 6.60 11.77 5.76
CA ALA A 301 6.98 10.37 5.92
C ALA A 301 8.30 10.23 6.69
N LEU A 302 8.30 9.39 7.75
CA LEU A 302 9.48 9.13 8.55
C LEU A 302 10.20 7.89 8.02
N PHE A 303 11.47 8.05 7.64
CA PHE A 303 12.29 6.99 7.07
C PHE A 303 13.51 6.68 7.93
N GLY A 304 13.72 5.40 8.18
CA GLY A 304 14.89 4.89 8.90
C GLY A 304 15.66 3.87 8.06
N PRO A 305 15.36 2.55 8.17
CA PRO A 305 16.15 1.48 7.57
C PRO A 305 15.99 1.30 6.06
N THR A 306 15.03 1.99 5.43
CA THR A 306 14.67 1.82 4.03
C THR A 306 15.08 3.01 3.16
N ALA A 307 15.11 2.80 1.84
CA ALA A 307 15.53 3.78 0.85
C ALA A 307 14.30 4.49 0.24
N PRO A 308 14.03 5.76 0.58
CA PRO A 308 12.86 6.47 0.07
C PRO A 308 12.83 6.58 -1.47
N TRP A 309 14.00 6.68 -2.13
CA TRP A 309 14.05 6.69 -3.60
C TRP A 309 13.60 5.37 -4.24
N ARG A 310 13.64 4.24 -3.49
CA ARG A 310 13.19 2.92 -3.96
C ARG A 310 11.74 2.62 -3.60
N THR A 311 11.34 2.99 -2.40
CA THR A 311 10.05 2.57 -1.80
C THR A 311 9.33 3.71 -1.09
N GLY A 312 9.65 4.96 -1.38
CA GLY A 312 8.98 6.11 -0.80
C GLY A 312 7.59 6.38 -1.39
N PRO A 313 6.91 7.41 -0.89
CA PRO A 313 5.68 7.89 -1.50
C PRO A 313 5.99 8.45 -2.89
N PHE A 314 5.12 8.18 -3.86
CA PHE A 314 5.28 8.69 -5.21
C PHE A 314 4.51 10.01 -5.39
N GLY A 315 5.08 10.95 -6.16
CA GLY A 315 4.52 12.29 -6.38
C GLY A 315 5.34 13.39 -5.71
N ASN A 316 4.79 14.60 -5.66
CA ASN A 316 5.52 15.80 -5.17
C ASN A 316 4.90 16.41 -3.90
N ASN A 317 3.80 15.86 -3.40
CA ASN A 317 3.07 16.42 -2.26
C ASN A 317 3.47 15.77 -0.92
N HIS A 318 4.80 15.54 -0.75
CA HIS A 318 5.31 14.89 0.46
C HIS A 318 6.68 15.41 0.86
N VAL A 319 6.97 15.31 2.15
CA VAL A 319 8.27 15.54 2.75
C VAL A 319 8.77 14.25 3.39
N ILE A 320 10.04 13.94 3.20
CA ILE A 320 10.69 12.78 3.81
C ILE A 320 11.67 13.26 4.88
N LEU A 321 11.40 12.86 6.13
CA LEU A 321 12.31 13.07 7.23
C LEU A 321 13.12 11.79 7.49
N ARG A 322 14.43 11.89 7.38
CA ARG A 322 15.39 10.81 7.66
C ARG A 322 16.71 11.38 8.15
N LYS A 323 17.44 10.56 8.91
CA LYS A 323 18.80 10.87 9.34
C LYS A 323 19.83 10.15 8.47
N PRO A 324 20.83 10.85 7.95
CA PRO A 324 21.93 10.22 7.22
C PRO A 324 22.84 9.48 8.21
N LEU A 325 22.74 8.17 8.25
CA LEU A 325 23.61 7.29 9.01
C LEU A 325 24.36 6.36 8.06
N GLY A 326 25.61 6.04 8.37
CA GLY A 326 26.42 5.13 7.55
C GLY A 326 25.83 3.73 7.38
N CYS A 327 24.94 3.30 8.29
CA CYS A 327 24.23 2.03 8.20
C CYS A 327 22.87 2.11 7.48
N SER A 328 22.37 3.31 7.13
CA SER A 328 21.03 3.49 6.52
C SER A 328 21.17 3.97 5.06
N PRO A 329 20.47 3.29 4.10
CA PRO A 329 19.48 2.22 4.25
C PRO A 329 20.10 0.84 4.45
N CYS A 330 19.57 0.03 5.37
CA CYS A 330 20.08 -1.32 5.66
C CYS A 330 19.06 -2.44 5.40
N PHE A 331 17.78 -2.11 5.26
CA PHE A 331 16.65 -3.04 5.06
C PHE A 331 16.51 -4.14 6.11
N LYS A 332 17.11 -3.99 7.29
CA LYS A 332 17.01 -4.94 8.41
C LYS A 332 15.66 -4.79 9.11
N LYS A 333 15.01 -5.91 9.40
CA LYS A 333 13.72 -5.95 10.13
C LYS A 333 13.91 -5.94 11.65
N VAL A 334 15.10 -6.25 12.11
CA VAL A 334 15.49 -6.26 13.53
C VAL A 334 16.77 -5.44 13.69
N CYS A 335 16.81 -4.57 14.69
CA CYS A 335 17.97 -3.73 15.02
C CYS A 335 17.92 -3.37 16.51
N GLY A 336 19.03 -3.55 17.23
CA GLY A 336 19.10 -3.25 18.67
C GLY A 336 19.04 -1.76 19.01
N THR A 337 19.55 -0.87 18.14
CA THR A 337 19.64 0.56 18.44
C THR A 337 18.53 1.39 17.82
N LYS A 338 18.06 1.01 16.63
CA LYS A 338 17.08 1.79 15.81
C LYS A 338 17.42 3.28 15.71
N GLU A 339 18.72 3.61 15.72
CA GLU A 339 19.21 5.00 15.79
C GLU A 339 18.66 5.87 14.66
N CYS A 340 18.50 5.32 13.45
CA CYS A 340 17.93 6.03 12.30
C CYS A 340 16.50 6.57 12.55
N MET A 341 15.68 5.88 13.35
CA MET A 341 14.36 6.35 13.76
C MET A 341 14.46 7.18 15.04
N ASN A 342 15.28 6.74 16.01
CA ASN A 342 15.43 7.40 17.29
C ASN A 342 16.01 8.81 17.15
N SER A 343 16.86 9.07 16.17
CA SER A 343 17.49 10.38 15.93
C SER A 343 16.56 11.41 15.27
N ILE A 344 15.41 11.02 14.71
CA ILE A 344 14.40 11.97 14.25
C ILE A 344 13.76 12.59 15.50
N SER A 345 13.91 13.91 15.70
CA SER A 345 13.37 14.60 16.87
C SER A 345 11.90 14.99 16.67
N VAL A 346 11.18 15.20 17.76
CA VAL A 346 9.79 15.69 17.74
C VAL A 346 9.76 17.13 17.21
N GLU A 347 10.72 17.91 17.57
CA GLU A 347 10.88 19.33 17.19
C GLU A 347 11.01 19.47 15.66
N GLU A 348 11.81 18.61 15.02
CA GLU A 348 11.95 18.59 13.55
C GLU A 348 10.63 18.23 12.87
N VAL A 349 9.91 17.22 13.39
CA VAL A 349 8.62 16.81 12.81
C VAL A 349 7.56 17.90 13.01
N LEU A 350 7.51 18.54 14.18
CA LEU A 350 6.61 19.67 14.45
C LEU A 350 6.90 20.87 13.54
N ALA A 351 8.15 21.25 13.39
CA ALA A 351 8.54 22.36 12.52
C ALA A 351 8.15 22.12 11.05
N GLU A 352 8.34 20.89 10.56
CA GLU A 352 7.95 20.57 9.19
C GLU A 352 6.42 20.46 9.04
N ALA A 353 5.70 20.00 10.08
CA ALA A 353 4.26 19.99 10.09
C ALA A 353 3.68 21.43 10.04
N GLU A 354 4.19 22.35 10.84
CA GLU A 354 3.82 23.77 10.81
C GLU A 354 4.03 24.39 9.44
N LYS A 355 5.21 24.18 8.86
CA LYS A 355 5.53 24.65 7.51
C LYS A 355 4.56 24.08 6.47
N SER A 356 4.27 22.79 6.50
CA SER A 356 3.36 22.12 5.57
C SER A 356 1.93 22.63 5.70
N LEU A 357 1.48 23.00 6.90
CA LEU A 357 0.15 23.55 7.16
C LEU A 357 0.02 25.01 6.74
N GLN A 358 1.05 25.86 6.96
CA GLN A 358 1.05 27.26 6.56
C GLN A 358 1.02 27.46 5.04
N TYR A 359 1.63 26.57 4.26
CA TYR A 359 1.55 26.62 2.79
C TYR A 359 0.15 26.50 2.23
N ARG A 360 -0.80 25.93 3.00
CA ARG A 360 -2.21 25.76 2.58
C ARG A 360 -3.13 26.93 2.90
N GLU A 361 -2.76 27.81 3.81
CA GLU A 361 -3.53 29.02 4.08
C GLU A 361 -3.34 30.10 3.00
N ILE A 362 -2.34 29.92 2.13
CA ILE A 362 -1.92 30.90 1.10
C ILE A 362 -2.37 30.47 -0.33
N THR A 363 -2.76 29.20 -0.51
CA THR A 363 -3.21 28.64 -1.81
C THR A 363 -4.68 28.30 -1.81
#